data_0296fba27571c0555692731abdf2b513
#
_entry.id   0296fba27571c0555692731abdf2b513
#
_cell.length_a   1.000
_cell.length_b   1.000
_cell.length_c   1.000
_cell.angle_alpha   90.00
_cell.angle_beta   90.00
_cell.angle_gamma   90.00
#
_symmetry.space_group_name_H-M   'P 1'
#
loop_
_entity.id
_entity.type
_entity.pdbx_description
1 polymer ?
#
loop_
_entity_poly.entity_id
_entity_poly.type
_entity_poly.pdbx_seq_one_letter_code
_entity_poly.pdbx_strand_id
1 'polypeptide(L)'
;MEKTHEITAKNGISYKFVEWTLFRTTVDTYSWYNNKWNRIGKSFDSMEDAKAWIEELNADYEARMNAPKVNYTMPEGAYYSITGYFGD
;
A
#
# COMPACT_ATOMS: atom_id res chain seq x y z
N MET A 1 -25.25 10.42 -2.29
CA MET A 1 -24.30 11.47 -2.53
C MET A 1 -22.92 10.88 -2.71
N GLU A 2 -22.18 11.35 -3.72
CA GLU A 2 -20.92 10.74 -4.07
C GLU A 2 -19.81 11.78 -4.08
N LYS A 3 -18.68 11.49 -3.48
CA LYS A 3 -17.52 12.36 -3.53
C LYS A 3 -16.32 11.54 -3.95
N THR A 4 -15.48 12.12 -4.76
CA THR A 4 -14.29 11.43 -5.25
C THR A 4 -13.05 12.15 -4.72
N HIS A 5 -12.11 11.38 -4.20
CA HIS A 5 -10.86 11.91 -3.67
C HIS A 5 -9.70 11.18 -4.34
N GLU A 6 -8.66 11.90 -4.69
CA GLU A 6 -7.48 11.27 -5.29
C GLU A 6 -6.27 11.56 -4.43
N ILE A 7 -5.50 10.56 -4.12
CA ILE A 7 -4.29 10.69 -3.31
C ILE A 7 -3.18 9.89 -3.98
N THR A 8 -2.02 10.51 -4.16
CA THR A 8 -0.86 9.79 -4.67
C THR A 8 0.01 9.42 -3.49
N ALA A 9 0.24 8.13 -3.32
CA ALA A 9 1.06 7.63 -2.21
C ALA A 9 2.54 7.80 -2.53
N LYS A 10 3.38 7.63 -1.53
CA LYS A 10 4.82 7.80 -1.71
C LYS A 10 5.42 6.73 -2.62
N ASN A 11 4.73 5.63 -2.79
CA ASN A 11 5.20 4.59 -3.72
C ASN A 11 4.96 4.98 -5.19
N GLY A 12 4.39 6.16 -5.42
CA GLY A 12 4.15 6.64 -6.78
C GLY A 12 2.81 6.21 -7.37
N ILE A 13 2.04 5.44 -6.65
CA ILE A 13 0.76 4.97 -7.16
C ILE A 13 -0.33 5.95 -6.76
N SER A 14 -1.18 6.31 -7.70
CA SER A 14 -2.31 7.18 -7.42
C SER A 14 -3.53 6.33 -7.10
N TYR A 15 -4.22 6.72 -6.05
CA TYR A 15 -5.42 6.02 -5.61
C TYR A 15 -6.61 6.97 -5.67
N LYS A 16 -7.76 6.44 -6.03
CA LYS A 16 -8.99 7.21 -6.06
C LYS A 16 -9.95 6.55 -5.09
N PHE A 17 -10.55 7.37 -4.24
CA PHE A 17 -11.52 6.88 -3.27
C PHE A 17 -12.87 7.50 -3.61
N VAL A 18 -13.86 6.66 -3.82
CA VAL A 18 -15.21 7.13 -4.12
C VAL A 18 -16.04 6.90 -2.88
N GLU A 19 -16.43 8.00 -2.27
CA GLU A 19 -17.17 7.98 -1.02
C GLU A 19 -18.65 8.08 -1.31
N TRP A 20 -19.40 7.06 -0.94
CA TRP A 20 -20.84 7.04 -1.13
C TRP A 20 -21.51 7.18 0.21
N THR A 21 -22.52 8.03 0.28
CA THR A 21 -23.30 8.18 1.49
C THR A 21 -24.76 7.97 1.14
N LEU A 22 -25.36 6.92 1.67
CA LEU A 22 -26.76 6.65 1.48
C LEU A 22 -27.32 6.48 2.88
N PHE A 23 -27.42 5.28 3.38
CA PHE A 23 -27.81 5.09 4.76
C PHE A 23 -26.56 5.12 5.63
N ARG A 24 -25.45 4.78 5.07
CA ARG A 24 -24.16 4.85 5.75
C ARG A 24 -23.11 5.15 4.69
N THR A 25 -21.93 5.51 5.16
CA THR A 25 -20.85 5.85 4.25
C THR A 25 -20.05 4.61 3.88
N THR A 26 -19.74 4.48 2.62
CA THR A 26 -18.86 3.42 2.11
C THR A 26 -17.87 4.08 1.17
N VAL A 27 -16.62 3.72 1.28
CA VAL A 27 -15.56 4.26 0.44
C VAL A 27 -14.95 3.13 -0.36
N ASP A 28 -15.07 3.21 -1.69
CA ASP A 28 -14.47 2.22 -2.59
C ASP A 28 -13.16 2.76 -3.11
N THR A 29 -12.20 1.88 -3.30
CA THR A 29 -10.83 2.27 -3.66
C THR A 29 -10.47 1.78 -5.06
N TYR A 30 -9.83 2.67 -5.81
CA TYR A 30 -9.33 2.35 -7.13
C TYR A 30 -7.87 2.75 -7.19
N SER A 31 -7.08 2.06 -8.00
CA SER A 31 -5.70 2.46 -8.25
C SER A 31 -5.52 2.75 -9.73
N TRP A 32 -4.60 3.65 -10.05
CA TRP A 32 -4.31 4.00 -11.44
C TRP A 32 -3.26 3.03 -11.96
N TYR A 33 -3.63 2.28 -12.96
CA TYR A 33 -2.71 1.30 -13.52
C TYR A 33 -3.09 1.06 -14.98
N ASN A 34 -2.13 1.02 -15.84
CA ASN A 34 -2.33 0.73 -17.25
C ASN A 34 -3.28 1.75 -17.88
N ASN A 35 -3.10 3.02 -17.53
CA ASN A 35 -3.87 4.14 -18.05
C ASN A 35 -5.36 4.10 -17.74
N LYS A 36 -5.72 3.48 -16.65
CA LYS A 36 -7.11 3.48 -16.21
C LYS A 36 -7.21 3.23 -14.72
N TRP A 37 -8.37 3.55 -14.16
CA TRP A 37 -8.64 3.28 -12.76
C TRP A 37 -9.13 1.83 -12.63
N ASN A 38 -8.53 1.11 -11.71
CA ASN A 38 -8.89 -0.28 -11.47
C ASN A 38 -9.36 -0.44 -10.04
N ARG A 39 -10.53 -1.02 -9.85
CA ARG A 39 -11.02 -1.26 -8.51
C ARG A 39 -10.17 -2.33 -7.85
N ILE A 40 -9.72 -2.07 -6.63
CA ILE A 40 -8.81 -2.99 -5.98
C ILE A 40 -9.43 -3.76 -4.82
N GLY A 41 -10.74 -3.73 -4.71
CA GLY A 41 -11.40 -4.56 -3.70
C GLY A 41 -11.17 -4.12 -2.27
N LYS A 42 -10.81 -2.86 -2.06
CA LYS A 42 -10.58 -2.34 -0.73
C LYS A 42 -11.70 -1.36 -0.42
N SER A 43 -12.36 -1.51 0.71
CA SER A 43 -13.45 -0.63 1.10
C SER A 43 -13.26 -0.15 2.52
N PHE A 44 -13.76 1.04 2.82
CA PHE A 44 -13.64 1.63 4.13
C PHE A 44 -14.99 2.22 4.55
N ASP A 45 -15.15 2.41 5.84
CA ASP A 45 -16.40 3.00 6.35
C ASP A 45 -16.33 4.52 6.36
N SER A 46 -15.16 5.10 6.17
CA SER A 46 -15.02 6.56 6.14
C SER A 46 -13.76 6.94 5.38
N MET A 47 -13.68 8.20 4.97
CA MET A 47 -12.46 8.71 4.34
C MET A 47 -11.31 8.77 5.32
N GLU A 48 -11.59 8.92 6.61
CA GLU A 48 -10.52 8.91 7.60
C GLU A 48 -9.83 7.56 7.61
N ASP A 49 -10.60 6.48 7.51
CA ASP A 49 -10.02 5.14 7.47
C ASP A 49 -9.22 4.95 6.17
N ALA A 50 -9.72 5.48 5.07
CA ALA A 50 -9.00 5.40 3.79
C ALA A 50 -7.68 6.16 3.86
N LYS A 51 -7.68 7.34 4.49
CA LYS A 51 -6.45 8.12 4.64
C LYS A 51 -5.47 7.41 5.56
N ALA A 52 -5.96 6.76 6.61
CA ALA A 52 -5.10 6.00 7.50
C ALA A 52 -4.43 4.86 6.74
N TRP A 53 -5.15 4.23 5.84
CA TRP A 53 -4.59 3.18 5.02
C TRP A 53 -3.47 3.70 4.12
N ILE A 54 -3.65 4.89 3.53
CA ILE A 54 -2.60 5.50 2.72
C ILE A 54 -1.38 5.82 3.58
N GLU A 55 -1.60 6.27 4.82
CA GLU A 55 -0.49 6.55 5.72
C GLU A 55 0.28 5.29 6.05
N GLU A 56 -0.43 4.17 6.21
CA GLU A 56 0.23 2.90 6.44
C GLU A 56 1.06 2.49 5.23
N LEU A 57 0.53 2.68 4.03
CA LEU A 57 1.28 2.38 2.82
C LEU A 57 2.53 3.24 2.74
N ASN A 58 2.40 4.52 3.06
CA ASN A 58 3.53 5.43 3.01
C ASN A 58 4.58 5.04 4.05
N ALA A 59 4.15 4.66 5.24
CA ALA A 59 5.08 4.25 6.30
C ALA A 59 5.79 2.96 5.91
N ASP A 60 5.07 2.01 5.34
CA ASP A 60 5.69 0.76 4.91
C ASP A 60 6.69 1.02 3.80
N TYR A 61 6.35 1.90 2.88
CA TYR A 61 7.24 2.23 1.77
C TYR A 61 8.50 2.87 2.30
N GLU A 62 8.35 3.83 3.22
CA GLU A 62 9.51 4.51 3.78
C GLU A 62 10.38 3.57 4.59
N ALA A 63 9.76 2.66 5.32
CA ALA A 63 10.53 1.69 6.10
C ALA A 63 11.37 0.81 5.18
N ARG A 64 10.83 0.42 4.04
CA ARG A 64 11.59 -0.39 3.10
C ARG A 64 12.71 0.39 2.45
N MET A 65 12.45 1.65 2.10
CA MET A 65 13.46 2.45 1.43
C MET A 65 14.54 2.91 2.37
N ASN A 66 14.22 3.09 3.64
CA ASN A 66 15.19 3.54 4.62
C ASN A 66 15.78 2.42 5.45
N ALA A 67 15.33 1.20 5.21
CA ALA A 67 15.88 0.08 5.93
C ALA A 67 17.36 0.04 5.67
N PRO A 68 18.14 -0.17 6.69
CA PRO A 68 19.54 -0.26 6.50
C PRO A 68 19.74 -1.41 5.55
N LYS A 69 20.47 -1.18 4.55
CA LYS A 69 20.77 -2.17 3.64
C LYS A 69 21.66 -3.05 4.31
N VAL A 70 21.18 -3.74 5.16
CA VAL A 70 21.88 -4.71 5.68
C VAL A 70 22.21 -5.55 4.63
N ASN A 71 23.28 -5.50 4.31
CA ASN A 71 23.74 -6.41 3.62
C ASN A 71 23.60 -7.61 4.25
N TYR A 72 22.78 -8.28 3.95
CA TYR A 72 22.73 -9.53 4.25
C TYR A 72 23.81 -10.22 3.69
N THR A 73 24.94 -9.81 3.92
CA THR A 73 25.89 -10.64 3.62
C THR A 73 25.59 -11.69 4.50
N MET A 74 25.15 -12.63 4.06
CA MET A 74 24.99 -13.69 4.68
C MET A 74 26.13 -13.96 5.40
N PRO A 75 26.07 -14.18 6.56
CA PRO A 75 27.12 -14.56 7.32
C PRO A 75 27.63 -15.74 6.66
N GLU A 76 28.81 -15.85 6.61
CA GLU A 76 29.31 -16.86 6.03
C GLU A 76 28.90 -17.98 6.62
N GLY A 77 28.41 -18.65 6.11
CA GLY A 77 27.87 -19.71 6.63
C GLY A 77 26.45 -19.52 6.74
N ALA A 78 25.99 -18.74 6.63
CA ALA A 78 24.60 -18.67 6.79
C ALA A 78 23.95 -18.68 5.49
N TYR A 79 24.55 -18.57 5.34
CA TYR A 79 23.95 -18.66 4.31
C TYR A 79 23.19 -18.92 3.94
N TYR A 80 23.01 -18.81 3.80
CA TYR A 80 22.15 -19.27 3.39
C TYR A 80 21.37 -19.16 3.29
N SER A 81 21.46 -18.98 3.36
CA SER A 81 20.55 -19.21 3.31
C SER A 81 19.86 -18.84 3.01
N ILE A 82 20.04 -18.65 2.90
CA ILE A 82 19.20 -18.65 2.63
C ILE A 82 18.75 -18.85 2.18
N THR A 83 19.46 -18.80 2.09
CA THR A 83 18.80 -19.39 1.73
C THR A 83 18.08 -19.67 1.84
N GLY A 84 19.04 -19.56 1.98
CA GLY A 84 18.14 -19.98 2.12
C GLY A 84 17.62 -20.06 2.15
N TYR A 85 18.10 -20.32 2.42
CA TYR A 85 17.67 -20.80 2.75
C TYR A 85 17.29 -21.18 2.59
N PHE A 86 18.06 -21.17 2.42
CA PHE A 86 17.85 -21.81 2.57
C PHE A 86 17.64 -22.34 2.56
N GLY A 87 18.85 -22.20 2.31
CA GLY A 87 18.55 -22.76 2.35
C GLY A 87 18.34 -23.06 2.56
N ASP A 88 18.72 -23.37 2.72
CA ASP A 88 18.54 -23.96 2.86
C ASP A 88 18.11 -24.02 3.15
#